data_414892a52f063278577b12beee27570e
#
_entry.id   414892a52f063278577b12beee27570e
#
_cell.length_a   1.000
_cell.length_b   1.000
_cell.length_c   1.000
_cell.angle_alpha   90.00
_cell.angle_beta   90.00
_cell.angle_gamma   90.00
#
_symmetry.space_group_name_H-M   'P 1'
#
loop_
_entity.id
_entity.type
_entity.pdbx_description
1 polymer ?
#
loop_
_entity_poly.entity_id
_entity_poly.type
_entity_poly.pdbx_seq_one_letter_code
_entity_poly.pdbx_strand_id
1 'polypeptide(L)'
;MKFDRFSAEFLLSARNDAKTKPKLKRRKFMNNATLNRRTFIRKTSLIAAGAVAGSLARTGQAVSLANVERIVKNGRINQSVSRWCYGKFSLDELCAISKKMGLKAIDLLRPDDFPTLKKHSLVCSMVSTHGLTKGLNRKENHEQCLEQIRSAIDATAEYKFPNVITFPGNRAGMPDDVGIDNTVIALKQIAGYAEKKKVTICIEYLNSKVDHKDYMFDNMALGIEVCKRVGSENVKILYDIYHAQIMEGDIIRTLRTCKDYIGHYHTGGNPGRNEIDETQELYYPAIMRAIADTGFKGYVAHEFVPKRDPIESLAYAVRICDV
;
A
#
# COMPACT_ATOMS: atom_id res chain seq x y z
N MET A 1 -40.69 -26.47 3.60
CA MET A 1 -40.67 -27.77 4.30
C MET A 1 -39.41 -27.82 5.15
N LYS A 2 -39.59 -27.79 6.49
CA LYS A 2 -38.60 -27.92 7.58
C LYS A 2 -37.31 -27.04 7.57
N PHE A 3 -37.44 -25.91 8.24
CA PHE A 3 -36.35 -25.21 8.94
C PHE A 3 -36.15 -25.93 10.28
N ASP A 4 -34.93 -26.42 10.53
CA ASP A 4 -34.57 -26.93 11.84
C ASP A 4 -33.82 -25.87 12.66
N ARG A 5 -34.30 -25.70 13.88
CA ARG A 5 -33.85 -24.83 14.95
C ARG A 5 -32.50 -25.36 15.48
N PHE A 6 -31.44 -24.55 15.38
CA PHE A 6 -30.29 -24.63 16.29
C PHE A 6 -29.69 -23.23 16.43
N SER A 7 -30.22 -22.44 17.35
CA SER A 7 -29.59 -21.21 17.85
C SER A 7 -30.40 -20.65 19.01
N ALA A 8 -30.26 -21.19 20.20
CA ALA A 8 -30.65 -20.53 21.45
C ALA A 8 -30.27 -21.40 22.65
N GLU A 9 -28.99 -21.59 22.94
CA GLU A 9 -28.54 -22.10 24.26
C GLU A 9 -27.03 -21.87 24.46
N PHE A 10 -26.59 -20.61 24.44
CA PHE A 10 -25.22 -20.27 24.90
C PHE A 10 -25.11 -18.83 25.46
N LEU A 11 -26.18 -18.35 26.12
CA LEU A 11 -26.15 -17.05 26.79
C LEU A 11 -26.92 -17.13 28.14
N LEU A 12 -26.41 -17.95 29.08
CA LEU A 12 -26.87 -17.86 30.50
C LEU A 12 -25.94 -18.74 31.37
N SER A 13 -24.69 -18.32 31.57
CA SER A 13 -23.86 -18.79 32.70
C SER A 13 -22.62 -17.92 32.83
N ALA A 14 -22.74 -16.73 33.38
CA ALA A 14 -21.67 -15.97 34.02
C ALA A 14 -22.22 -14.73 34.71
N ARG A 15 -23.02 -14.94 35.78
CA ARG A 15 -23.25 -13.94 36.83
C ARG A 15 -23.18 -14.67 38.16
N ASN A 16 -22.19 -14.33 38.92
CA ASN A 16 -21.94 -14.45 40.33
C ASN A 16 -20.59 -15.13 40.62
N ASP A 17 -19.59 -14.26 40.81
CA ASP A 17 -18.67 -14.44 41.95
C ASP A 17 -17.86 -13.13 42.11
N ALA A 18 -18.44 -12.22 42.86
CA ALA A 18 -17.74 -11.10 43.46
C ALA A 18 -17.36 -11.52 44.88
N LYS A 19 -16.06 -11.56 45.19
CA LYS A 19 -15.41 -11.34 46.48
C LYS A 19 -14.20 -12.25 46.65
N THR A 20 -13.02 -11.66 46.41
CA THR A 20 -11.89 -11.68 47.36
C THR A 20 -10.66 -11.10 46.67
N LYS A 21 -10.26 -9.91 47.11
CA LYS A 21 -8.97 -9.29 46.76
C LYS A 21 -7.92 -9.75 47.78
N PRO A 22 -6.75 -10.20 47.37
CA PRO A 22 -5.57 -10.21 48.24
C PRO A 22 -4.81 -8.88 48.14
N LYS A 23 -4.57 -8.29 49.32
CA LYS A 23 -3.69 -7.13 49.51
C LYS A 23 -2.24 -7.49 49.18
N LEU A 24 -1.64 -6.86 48.16
CA LEU A 24 -0.18 -6.91 47.99
C LEU A 24 0.46 -5.75 48.73
N LYS A 25 1.39 -6.12 49.64
CA LYS A 25 2.21 -5.24 50.46
C LYS A 25 3.15 -4.42 49.56
N ARG A 26 3.11 -3.08 49.73
CA ARG A 26 4.14 -2.15 49.24
C ARG A 26 5.47 -2.44 49.94
N ARG A 27 6.48 -2.83 49.19
CA ARG A 27 7.89 -2.71 49.62
C ARG A 27 8.40 -1.36 49.11
N LYS A 28 8.74 -0.50 50.10
CA LYS A 28 9.57 0.70 49.91
C LYS A 28 10.97 0.24 49.55
N PHE A 29 11.53 0.74 48.45
CA PHE A 29 12.96 0.90 48.31
C PHE A 29 13.26 2.39 48.22
N MET A 30 13.94 2.88 49.26
CA MET A 30 14.65 4.18 49.30
C MET A 30 16.03 3.98 48.69
N ASN A 31 16.53 4.89 47.92
CA ASN A 31 17.61 5.84 48.12
C ASN A 31 18.25 6.25 46.79
N ASN A 32 18.11 7.52 46.48
CA ASN A 32 19.15 8.54 46.45
C ASN A 32 20.41 8.25 45.62
N ALA A 33 20.48 8.92 44.44
CA ALA A 33 21.70 9.60 44.02
C ALA A 33 21.33 10.77 43.11
N THR A 34 21.25 11.93 43.71
CA THR A 34 21.33 13.25 43.02
C THR A 34 22.73 13.36 42.43
N LEU A 35 22.81 13.43 41.09
CA LEU A 35 24.02 13.85 40.40
C LEU A 35 23.80 15.23 39.80
N ASN A 36 24.51 16.19 40.42
CA ASN A 36 24.53 17.60 40.18
C ASN A 36 24.97 17.96 38.76
N ARG A 37 24.12 18.69 38.04
CA ARG A 37 24.51 19.48 36.86
C ARG A 37 25.33 20.68 37.29
N ARG A 38 26.67 20.59 37.30
CA ARG A 38 27.63 21.71 37.23
C ARG A 38 29.00 21.13 37.51
N THR A 39 29.77 20.85 36.48
CA THR A 39 31.23 20.99 36.41
C THR A 39 31.77 20.16 35.24
N PHE A 40 31.75 20.73 34.06
CA PHE A 40 32.72 20.39 33.01
C PHE A 40 32.82 21.56 32.02
N ILE A 41 33.38 22.67 32.53
CA ILE A 41 33.94 23.71 31.69
C ILE A 41 35.30 24.04 32.26
N ARG A 42 36.36 23.76 31.53
CA ARG A 42 37.68 24.39 31.41
C ARG A 42 38.80 23.38 31.24
N LYS A 43 39.24 23.33 30.02
CA LYS A 43 40.69 23.50 29.65
C LYS A 43 40.80 23.27 28.15
N THR A 44 40.95 24.39 27.46
CA THR A 44 42.12 24.88 26.69
C THR A 44 42.42 24.06 25.44
N SER A 45 42.69 24.59 24.26
CA SER A 45 43.40 25.80 23.89
C SER A 45 43.18 26.13 22.42
N LEU A 46 43.29 27.40 22.08
CA LEU A 46 43.48 27.98 20.77
C LEU A 46 44.29 27.16 19.78
N ILE A 47 43.80 26.94 18.55
CA ILE A 47 44.58 26.99 17.33
C ILE A 47 43.73 27.59 16.20
N ALA A 48 44.22 28.70 15.74
CA ALA A 48 44.10 29.39 14.44
C ALA A 48 42.83 29.26 13.59
N ALA A 49 42.31 30.44 13.29
CA ALA A 49 41.37 30.72 12.20
C ALA A 49 41.94 30.35 10.85
N GLY A 50 41.21 29.52 10.14
CA GLY A 50 41.28 29.31 8.72
C GLY A 50 39.88 29.26 8.17
N ALA A 51 39.41 30.39 7.63
CA ALA A 51 38.14 30.47 6.93
C ALA A 51 38.24 29.66 5.64
N VAL A 52 37.62 28.49 5.60
CA VAL A 52 37.23 27.83 4.36
C VAL A 52 35.72 27.75 4.38
N ALA A 53 35.11 28.66 3.64
CA ALA A 53 33.71 28.55 3.25
C ALA A 53 33.59 27.34 2.29
N GLY A 54 33.50 26.16 2.86
CA GLY A 54 33.12 24.94 2.15
C GLY A 54 31.61 24.88 2.10
N SER A 55 31.03 25.24 0.96
CA SER A 55 29.66 24.89 0.63
C SER A 55 29.50 23.38 0.80
N LEU A 56 28.75 22.96 1.82
CA LEU A 56 28.24 21.60 1.93
C LEU A 56 27.21 21.38 0.80
N ALA A 57 27.70 21.25 -0.42
CA ALA A 57 26.98 20.52 -1.43
C ALA A 57 26.84 19.10 -0.90
N ARG A 58 25.62 18.73 -0.45
CA ARG A 58 25.25 17.32 -0.31
C ARG A 58 25.37 16.70 -1.69
N THR A 59 26.54 16.18 -2.00
CA THR A 59 26.70 15.25 -3.10
C THR A 59 25.89 14.02 -2.73
N GLY A 60 24.66 13.93 -3.24
CA GLY A 60 23.95 12.66 -3.30
C GLY A 60 24.92 11.71 -4.00
N GLN A 61 25.40 10.68 -3.28
CA GLN A 61 26.18 9.64 -3.92
C GLN A 61 25.30 9.07 -5.03
N ALA A 62 25.68 9.30 -6.28
CA ALA A 62 25.05 8.67 -7.42
C ALA A 62 25.13 7.16 -7.20
N VAL A 63 23.99 6.51 -7.13
CA VAL A 63 23.94 5.06 -6.97
C VAL A 63 24.69 4.44 -8.12
N SER A 64 25.75 3.70 -7.81
CA SER A 64 26.48 2.97 -8.85
C SER A 64 25.59 1.85 -9.37
N LEU A 65 24.96 2.08 -10.50
CA LEU A 65 24.19 1.05 -11.22
C LEU A 65 25.04 -0.19 -11.57
N ALA A 66 26.37 -0.08 -11.47
CA ALA A 66 27.30 -1.20 -11.76
C ALA A 66 27.00 -2.43 -10.91
N ASN A 67 26.58 -2.24 -9.66
CA ASN A 67 26.34 -3.31 -8.69
C ASN A 67 24.91 -3.86 -8.66
N VAL A 68 24.00 -3.30 -9.46
CA VAL A 68 22.63 -3.82 -9.54
C VAL A 68 22.59 -4.97 -10.55
N GLU A 69 22.19 -6.15 -10.10
CA GLU A 69 22.09 -7.34 -10.96
C GLU A 69 20.63 -7.63 -11.33
N ARG A 70 20.44 -8.45 -12.37
CA ARG A 70 19.13 -8.99 -12.70
C ARG A 70 18.72 -10.03 -11.64
N ILE A 71 17.57 -9.83 -11.00
CA ILE A 71 17.08 -10.65 -9.90
C ILE A 71 15.93 -11.57 -10.36
N VAL A 72 15.00 -11.03 -11.16
CA VAL A 72 13.87 -11.81 -11.70
C VAL A 72 14.39 -12.89 -12.64
N LYS A 73 14.12 -14.15 -12.30
CA LYS A 73 14.50 -15.38 -13.05
C LYS A 73 13.26 -16.13 -13.57
N ASN A 74 12.25 -16.33 -12.72
CA ASN A 74 11.05 -17.10 -13.03
C ASN A 74 10.01 -16.26 -13.78
N GLY A 75 9.75 -15.05 -13.31
CA GLY A 75 8.91 -14.08 -13.99
C GLY A 75 7.42 -14.45 -14.11
N ARG A 76 6.89 -15.32 -13.24
CA ARG A 76 5.45 -15.66 -13.20
C ARG A 76 4.62 -14.48 -12.71
N ILE A 77 5.23 -13.57 -11.94
CA ILE A 77 4.64 -12.34 -11.42
C ILE A 77 5.26 -11.15 -12.17
N ASN A 78 4.44 -10.25 -12.71
CA ASN A 78 4.91 -8.95 -13.20
C ASN A 78 5.12 -8.03 -12.00
N GLN A 79 6.36 -7.88 -11.58
CA GLN A 79 6.72 -7.07 -10.41
C GLN A 79 6.89 -5.59 -10.79
N SER A 80 6.46 -4.71 -9.89
CA SER A 80 6.52 -3.25 -9.95
C SER A 80 7.02 -2.68 -8.63
N VAL A 81 7.26 -1.37 -8.55
CA VAL A 81 7.63 -0.66 -7.32
C VAL A 81 6.93 0.68 -7.24
N SER A 82 6.38 1.02 -6.06
CA SER A 82 5.69 2.28 -5.81
C SER A 82 6.68 3.43 -5.67
N ARG A 83 6.51 4.44 -6.53
CA ARG A 83 7.41 5.61 -6.63
C ARG A 83 7.61 6.35 -5.31
N TRP A 84 6.54 6.57 -4.56
CA TRP A 84 6.58 7.38 -3.34
C TRP A 84 7.45 6.78 -2.23
N CYS A 85 7.58 5.46 -2.16
CA CYS A 85 8.43 4.77 -1.19
C CYS A 85 9.93 5.01 -1.44
N TYR A 86 10.31 5.40 -2.65
CA TYR A 86 11.69 5.55 -3.11
C TYR A 86 12.03 7.00 -3.50
N GLY A 87 11.45 7.97 -2.78
CA GLY A 87 11.61 9.41 -3.05
C GLY A 87 13.05 9.95 -2.99
N LYS A 88 13.99 9.19 -2.45
CA LYS A 88 15.43 9.54 -2.44
C LYS A 88 16.09 9.48 -3.81
N PHE A 89 15.53 8.68 -4.74
CA PHE A 89 16.00 8.55 -6.11
C PHE A 89 15.21 9.49 -7.03
N SER A 90 15.81 9.99 -8.09
CA SER A 90 15.06 10.52 -9.21
C SER A 90 14.24 9.41 -9.86
N LEU A 91 13.23 9.76 -10.64
CA LEU A 91 12.45 8.76 -11.36
C LEU A 91 13.30 8.00 -12.38
N ASP A 92 14.22 8.69 -13.04
CA ASP A 92 15.13 8.09 -14.01
C ASP A 92 16.04 7.03 -13.37
N GLU A 93 16.62 7.33 -12.19
CA GLU A 93 17.42 6.37 -11.42
C GLU A 93 16.58 5.16 -10.98
N LEU A 94 15.38 5.39 -10.43
CA LEU A 94 14.50 4.30 -10.01
C LEU A 94 14.11 3.41 -11.20
N CYS A 95 13.83 4.00 -12.35
CA CYS A 95 13.54 3.25 -13.58
C CYS A 95 14.74 2.40 -14.01
N ALA A 96 15.96 2.97 -13.99
CA ALA A 96 17.18 2.25 -14.36
C ALA A 96 17.45 1.08 -13.41
N ILE A 97 17.33 1.29 -12.10
CA ILE A 97 17.46 0.25 -11.06
C ILE A 97 16.42 -0.85 -11.29
N SER A 98 15.16 -0.49 -11.40
CA SER A 98 14.03 -1.42 -11.58
C SER A 98 14.21 -2.27 -12.84
N LYS A 99 14.59 -1.65 -13.96
CA LYS A 99 14.84 -2.34 -15.21
C LYS A 99 15.97 -3.36 -15.11
N LYS A 100 17.07 -2.99 -14.44
CA LYS A 100 18.20 -3.90 -14.22
C LYS A 100 17.79 -5.10 -13.35
N MET A 101 17.04 -4.89 -12.27
CA MET A 101 16.52 -5.97 -11.42
C MET A 101 15.54 -6.90 -12.16
N GLY A 102 14.94 -6.42 -13.24
CA GLY A 102 13.97 -7.19 -14.05
C GLY A 102 12.52 -6.87 -13.77
N LEU A 103 12.22 -5.80 -13.01
CA LEU A 103 10.85 -5.30 -12.83
C LEU A 103 10.29 -4.83 -14.18
N LYS A 104 8.97 -4.86 -14.29
CA LYS A 104 8.23 -4.50 -15.51
C LYS A 104 7.65 -3.09 -15.48
N ALA A 105 7.49 -2.52 -14.27
CA ALA A 105 6.73 -1.29 -14.10
C ALA A 105 7.20 -0.46 -12.90
N ILE A 106 6.80 0.81 -12.90
CA ILE A 106 6.79 1.68 -11.72
C ILE A 106 5.32 2.00 -11.41
N ASP A 107 5.00 2.10 -10.15
CA ASP A 107 3.64 2.25 -9.64
C ASP A 107 3.38 3.66 -9.09
N LEU A 108 2.10 4.09 -9.10
CA LEU A 108 1.59 5.34 -8.54
C LEU A 108 2.28 6.60 -9.11
N LEU A 109 2.27 6.69 -10.44
CA LEU A 109 2.79 7.83 -11.19
C LEU A 109 1.68 8.69 -11.78
N ARG A 110 2.06 9.86 -12.27
CA ARG A 110 1.20 10.80 -13.00
C ARG A 110 1.59 10.89 -14.47
N PRO A 111 0.74 11.42 -15.35
CA PRO A 111 1.02 11.50 -16.79
C PRO A 111 2.36 12.19 -17.15
N ASP A 112 2.76 13.22 -16.39
CA ASP A 112 4.03 13.93 -16.62
C ASP A 112 5.27 13.03 -16.46
N ASP A 113 5.15 11.91 -15.76
CA ASP A 113 6.20 10.93 -15.53
C ASP A 113 6.36 9.92 -16.69
N PHE A 114 5.36 9.77 -17.53
CA PHE A 114 5.28 8.71 -18.54
C PHE A 114 6.41 8.73 -19.60
N PRO A 115 6.89 9.90 -20.07
CA PRO A 115 8.03 9.94 -20.98
C PRO A 115 9.29 9.27 -20.39
N THR A 116 9.51 9.41 -19.08
CA THR A 116 10.65 8.76 -18.40
C THR A 116 10.51 7.24 -18.42
N LEU A 117 9.30 6.70 -18.17
CA LEU A 117 9.06 5.25 -18.24
C LEU A 117 9.32 4.72 -19.65
N LYS A 118 8.83 5.43 -20.67
CA LYS A 118 9.04 5.06 -22.08
C LYS A 118 10.51 4.96 -22.43
N LYS A 119 11.35 5.90 -21.97
CA LYS A 119 12.81 5.89 -22.13
C LYS A 119 13.43 4.58 -21.63
N HIS A 120 12.93 4.05 -20.50
CA HIS A 120 13.42 2.80 -19.91
C HIS A 120 12.65 1.54 -20.34
N SER A 121 11.67 1.67 -21.25
CA SER A 121 10.79 0.57 -21.65
C SER A 121 10.10 -0.09 -20.44
N LEU A 122 9.57 0.74 -19.54
CA LEU A 122 8.77 0.36 -18.38
C LEU A 122 7.33 0.84 -18.56
N VAL A 123 6.43 0.23 -17.80
CA VAL A 123 4.99 0.54 -17.74
C VAL A 123 4.69 1.32 -16.46
N CYS A 124 3.69 2.20 -16.45
CA CYS A 124 3.05 2.60 -15.21
C CYS A 124 2.00 1.56 -14.85
N SER A 125 2.20 0.80 -13.77
CA SER A 125 1.28 -0.28 -13.38
C SER A 125 -0.01 0.23 -12.75
N MET A 126 0.04 1.42 -12.13
CA MET A 126 -1.10 2.12 -11.54
C MET A 126 -0.91 3.62 -11.68
N VAL A 127 -1.85 4.29 -12.30
CA VAL A 127 -1.82 5.75 -12.50
C VAL A 127 -2.62 6.44 -11.40
N SER A 128 -2.02 7.44 -10.78
CA SER A 128 -2.65 8.24 -9.72
C SER A 128 -3.76 9.12 -10.28
N THR A 129 -4.85 9.29 -9.49
CA THR A 129 -5.97 10.17 -9.80
C THR A 129 -6.18 11.20 -8.69
N HIS A 130 -7.34 11.17 -8.03
CA HIS A 130 -7.69 12.07 -6.93
C HIS A 130 -7.14 11.60 -5.57
N GLY A 131 -7.31 12.43 -4.53
CA GLY A 131 -6.86 12.09 -3.18
C GLY A 131 -7.75 11.08 -2.47
N LEU A 132 -7.19 10.36 -1.51
CA LEU A 132 -7.84 9.24 -0.84
C LEU A 132 -8.94 9.63 0.17
N THR A 133 -8.93 10.84 0.74
CA THR A 133 -9.86 11.22 1.82
C THR A 133 -11.19 11.78 1.32
N LYS A 134 -11.17 12.52 0.20
CA LYS A 134 -12.36 13.06 -0.47
C LYS A 134 -12.58 12.28 -1.75
N GLY A 135 -13.47 11.29 -1.70
CA GLY A 135 -13.64 10.35 -2.79
C GLY A 135 -15.10 10.15 -3.20
N LEU A 136 -15.34 9.00 -3.83
CA LEU A 136 -16.58 8.69 -4.53
C LEU A 136 -17.76 8.37 -3.60
N ASN A 137 -17.53 8.21 -2.29
CA ASN A 137 -18.62 8.00 -1.33
C ASN A 137 -19.51 9.25 -1.12
N ARG A 138 -19.11 10.41 -1.66
CA ARG A 138 -19.85 11.68 -1.55
C ARG A 138 -20.16 12.27 -2.90
N LYS A 139 -21.45 12.50 -3.16
CA LYS A 139 -21.93 13.03 -4.45
C LYS A 139 -21.33 14.38 -4.80
N GLU A 140 -21.08 15.22 -3.79
CA GLU A 140 -20.46 16.53 -3.97
C GLU A 140 -19.01 16.46 -4.51
N ASN A 141 -18.34 15.31 -4.38
CA ASN A 141 -17.01 15.09 -4.94
C ASN A 141 -17.02 14.46 -6.32
N HIS A 142 -18.18 13.97 -6.81
CA HIS A 142 -18.24 13.15 -8.03
C HIS A 142 -17.69 13.90 -9.24
N GLU A 143 -18.12 15.13 -9.47
CA GLU A 143 -17.68 15.93 -10.64
C GLU A 143 -16.16 16.00 -10.70
N GLN A 144 -15.53 16.48 -9.63
CA GLN A 144 -14.08 16.63 -9.56
C GLN A 144 -13.34 15.28 -9.64
N CYS A 145 -13.81 14.25 -8.93
CA CYS A 145 -13.15 12.93 -8.96
C CYS A 145 -13.27 12.28 -10.35
N LEU A 146 -14.46 12.34 -10.96
CA LEU A 146 -14.70 11.74 -12.27
C LEU A 146 -13.92 12.46 -13.38
N GLU A 147 -13.75 13.78 -13.31
CA GLU A 147 -12.89 14.52 -14.23
C GLU A 147 -11.44 14.05 -14.14
N GLN A 148 -10.89 13.93 -12.92
CA GLN A 148 -9.53 13.45 -12.70
C GLN A 148 -9.35 11.99 -13.16
N ILE A 149 -10.32 11.11 -12.87
CA ILE A 149 -10.31 9.72 -13.33
C ILE A 149 -10.35 9.68 -14.87
N ARG A 150 -11.20 10.47 -15.51
CA ARG A 150 -11.30 10.53 -16.97
C ARG A 150 -9.99 10.98 -17.61
N SER A 151 -9.41 12.07 -17.13
CA SER A 151 -8.12 12.57 -17.60
C SER A 151 -6.99 11.52 -17.44
N ALA A 152 -6.97 10.84 -16.30
CA ALA A 152 -6.01 9.75 -16.07
C ALA A 152 -6.24 8.56 -17.02
N ILE A 153 -7.50 8.18 -17.29
CA ILE A 153 -7.83 7.12 -18.25
C ILE A 153 -7.32 7.47 -19.65
N ASP A 154 -7.50 8.73 -20.10
CA ASP A 154 -7.04 9.15 -21.43
C ASP A 154 -5.52 9.04 -21.55
N ALA A 155 -4.78 9.58 -20.61
CA ALA A 155 -3.33 9.48 -20.60
C ALA A 155 -2.83 8.02 -20.47
N THR A 156 -3.49 7.21 -19.64
CA THR A 156 -3.19 5.79 -19.44
C THR A 156 -3.38 5.00 -20.74
N ALA A 157 -4.49 5.26 -21.45
CA ALA A 157 -4.81 4.61 -22.72
C ALA A 157 -3.83 4.99 -23.85
N GLU A 158 -3.42 6.26 -23.92
CA GLU A 158 -2.44 6.76 -24.91
C GLU A 158 -1.13 5.97 -24.81
N TYR A 159 -0.64 5.72 -23.59
CA TYR A 159 0.58 4.96 -23.35
C TYR A 159 0.36 3.44 -23.26
N LYS A 160 -0.87 2.97 -23.42
CA LYS A 160 -1.26 1.55 -23.28
C LYS A 160 -0.91 0.98 -21.90
N PHE A 161 -1.03 1.78 -20.86
CA PHE A 161 -0.88 1.34 -19.48
C PHE A 161 -2.19 0.72 -18.96
N PRO A 162 -2.15 -0.13 -17.91
CA PRO A 162 -3.31 -0.96 -17.60
C PRO A 162 -4.34 -0.29 -16.67
N ASN A 163 -3.92 0.48 -15.65
CA ASN A 163 -4.78 0.78 -14.52
C ASN A 163 -4.72 2.24 -14.09
N VAL A 164 -5.85 2.72 -13.56
CA VAL A 164 -5.95 3.95 -12.77
C VAL A 164 -6.52 3.64 -11.40
N ILE A 165 -6.04 4.34 -10.34
CA ILE A 165 -6.51 4.16 -8.97
C ILE A 165 -7.72 5.06 -8.68
N THR A 166 -8.59 4.63 -7.75
CA THR A 166 -9.65 5.47 -7.17
C THR A 166 -9.93 5.10 -5.72
N PHE A 167 -10.61 5.99 -5.00
CA PHE A 167 -10.90 5.83 -3.58
C PHE A 167 -12.35 6.23 -3.28
N PRO A 168 -13.08 5.48 -2.43
CA PRO A 168 -14.38 5.94 -1.95
C PRO A 168 -14.26 7.17 -1.02
N GLY A 169 -13.19 7.27 -0.25
CA GLY A 169 -12.98 8.36 0.71
C GLY A 169 -13.23 7.96 2.16
N ASN A 170 -13.14 8.93 3.06
CA ASN A 170 -13.42 8.74 4.47
C ASN A 170 -14.94 8.70 4.73
N ARG A 171 -15.36 7.93 5.74
CA ARG A 171 -16.75 7.86 6.17
C ARG A 171 -17.28 9.21 6.66
N ALA A 172 -16.53 9.89 7.52
CA ALA A 172 -16.93 11.15 8.16
C ALA A 172 -18.41 11.08 8.65
N GLY A 173 -18.73 10.00 9.35
CA GLY A 173 -20.06 9.72 9.89
C GLY A 173 -21.10 9.18 8.89
N MET A 174 -20.73 8.94 7.63
CA MET A 174 -21.64 8.36 6.63
C MET A 174 -21.79 6.85 6.86
N PRO A 175 -23.00 6.29 6.83
CA PRO A 175 -23.23 4.85 6.81
C PRO A 175 -22.61 4.19 5.58
N ASP A 176 -22.14 2.95 5.73
CA ASP A 176 -21.43 2.23 4.66
C ASP A 176 -22.33 1.98 3.45
N ASP A 177 -23.60 1.64 3.64
CA ASP A 177 -24.58 1.44 2.57
C ASP A 177 -24.76 2.70 1.71
N VAL A 178 -24.89 3.87 2.32
CA VAL A 178 -25.00 5.16 1.62
C VAL A 178 -23.72 5.47 0.83
N GLY A 179 -22.54 5.23 1.44
CA GLY A 179 -21.27 5.46 0.78
C GLY A 179 -21.01 4.50 -0.39
N ILE A 180 -21.42 3.24 -0.26
CA ILE A 180 -21.40 2.26 -1.34
C ILE A 180 -22.32 2.71 -2.48
N ASP A 181 -23.56 3.10 -2.18
CA ASP A 181 -24.52 3.61 -3.18
C ASP A 181 -23.93 4.76 -4.00
N ASN A 182 -23.36 5.76 -3.32
CA ASN A 182 -22.75 6.90 -3.97
C ASN A 182 -21.55 6.49 -4.83
N THR A 183 -20.68 5.60 -4.32
CA THR A 183 -19.51 5.09 -5.06
C THR A 183 -19.94 4.33 -6.32
N VAL A 184 -20.97 3.50 -6.24
CA VAL A 184 -21.54 2.79 -7.40
C VAL A 184 -22.13 3.76 -8.42
N ILE A 185 -22.87 4.79 -7.97
CA ILE A 185 -23.42 5.83 -8.86
C ILE A 185 -22.30 6.54 -9.63
N ALA A 186 -21.20 6.89 -8.96
CA ALA A 186 -20.06 7.54 -9.61
C ALA A 186 -19.39 6.61 -10.62
N LEU A 187 -19.05 5.38 -10.21
CA LEU A 187 -18.35 4.44 -11.08
C LEU A 187 -19.15 4.02 -12.31
N LYS A 188 -20.47 3.89 -12.21
CA LYS A 188 -21.34 3.63 -13.39
C LYS A 188 -21.26 4.71 -14.45
N GLN A 189 -20.97 5.96 -14.09
CA GLN A 189 -20.83 7.06 -15.04
C GLN A 189 -19.54 6.97 -15.87
N ILE A 190 -18.51 6.28 -15.38
CA ILE A 190 -17.18 6.24 -16.00
C ILE A 190 -16.77 4.84 -16.48
N ALA A 191 -17.40 3.77 -15.97
CA ALA A 191 -17.03 2.39 -16.29
C ALA A 191 -17.03 2.09 -17.79
N GLY A 192 -18.10 2.43 -18.51
CA GLY A 192 -18.17 2.24 -19.96
C GLY A 192 -17.15 3.06 -20.76
N TYR A 193 -16.66 4.17 -20.19
CA TYR A 193 -15.55 4.91 -20.78
C TYR A 193 -14.23 4.18 -20.60
N ALA A 194 -13.96 3.67 -19.40
CA ALA A 194 -12.78 2.87 -19.09
C ALA A 194 -12.72 1.60 -19.96
N GLU A 195 -13.84 0.91 -20.15
CA GLU A 195 -13.96 -0.24 -21.06
C GLU A 195 -13.55 0.09 -22.50
N LYS A 196 -14.10 1.17 -23.08
CA LYS A 196 -13.76 1.63 -24.43
C LYS A 196 -12.28 1.94 -24.58
N LYS A 197 -11.66 2.48 -23.52
CA LYS A 197 -10.24 2.83 -23.48
C LYS A 197 -9.35 1.64 -23.11
N LYS A 198 -9.92 0.49 -22.70
CA LYS A 198 -9.21 -0.70 -22.21
C LYS A 198 -8.33 -0.41 -21.00
N VAL A 199 -8.81 0.45 -20.09
CA VAL A 199 -8.15 0.81 -18.83
C VAL A 199 -9.00 0.29 -17.68
N THR A 200 -8.38 -0.28 -16.66
CA THR A 200 -9.08 -0.75 -15.46
C THR A 200 -9.03 0.31 -14.37
N ILE A 201 -10.18 0.60 -13.76
CA ILE A 201 -10.29 1.44 -12.57
C ILE A 201 -10.16 0.52 -11.35
N CYS A 202 -9.14 0.72 -10.52
CA CYS A 202 -8.92 -0.07 -9.32
C CYS A 202 -9.27 0.75 -8.08
N ILE A 203 -10.22 0.24 -7.27
CA ILE A 203 -10.57 0.83 -5.96
C ILE A 203 -9.61 0.27 -4.93
N GLU A 204 -8.91 1.12 -4.21
CA GLU A 204 -7.90 0.66 -3.24
C GLU A 204 -8.50 0.28 -1.90
N TYR A 205 -8.13 -0.93 -1.44
CA TYR A 205 -8.39 -1.44 -0.10
C TYR A 205 -7.33 -0.92 0.89
N LEU A 206 -7.75 -0.12 1.88
CA LEU A 206 -6.85 0.42 2.91
C LEU A 206 -7.30 0.00 4.32
N ASN A 207 -6.41 0.07 5.30
CA ASN A 207 -6.79 -0.18 6.69
C ASN A 207 -7.26 1.10 7.39
N SER A 208 -8.38 0.98 8.13
CA SER A 208 -8.90 2.05 8.99
C SER A 208 -8.41 1.95 10.45
N LYS A 209 -7.78 0.83 10.83
CA LYS A 209 -7.31 0.57 12.21
C LYS A 209 -6.06 1.36 12.58
N VAL A 210 -5.12 1.52 11.66
CA VAL A 210 -3.78 2.07 11.95
C VAL A 210 -3.49 3.32 11.11
N ASP A 211 -3.45 3.20 9.77
CA ASP A 211 -2.86 4.22 8.90
C ASP A 211 -3.87 5.24 8.36
N HIS A 212 -5.08 4.79 8.00
CA HIS A 212 -6.09 5.59 7.32
C HIS A 212 -7.39 5.62 8.11
N LYS A 213 -7.34 6.14 9.33
CA LYS A 213 -8.53 6.23 10.20
C LYS A 213 -9.72 6.79 9.43
N ASP A 214 -10.88 6.15 9.63
CA ASP A 214 -12.15 6.53 9.02
C ASP A 214 -12.28 6.25 7.51
N TYR A 215 -11.28 5.65 6.87
CA TYR A 215 -11.39 5.26 5.47
C TYR A 215 -12.48 4.20 5.25
N MET A 216 -13.27 4.34 4.18
CA MET A 216 -14.50 3.53 4.02
C MET A 216 -14.23 2.12 3.48
N PHE A 217 -13.37 1.96 2.49
CA PHE A 217 -13.12 0.63 1.92
C PHE A 217 -12.01 -0.09 2.70
N ASP A 218 -12.39 -0.67 3.82
CA ASP A 218 -11.50 -1.31 4.79
C ASP A 218 -11.83 -2.79 5.08
N ASN A 219 -12.66 -3.39 4.24
CA ASN A 219 -12.91 -4.83 4.21
C ASN A 219 -13.29 -5.28 2.80
N MET A 220 -12.98 -6.53 2.47
CA MET A 220 -13.13 -7.05 1.12
C MET A 220 -14.59 -7.10 0.64
N ALA A 221 -15.53 -7.31 1.55
CA ALA A 221 -16.95 -7.40 1.22
C ALA A 221 -17.50 -6.10 0.60
N LEU A 222 -17.07 -4.93 1.11
CA LEU A 222 -17.47 -3.62 0.56
C LEU A 222 -17.01 -3.45 -0.89
N GLY A 223 -15.73 -3.77 -1.19
CA GLY A 223 -15.20 -3.65 -2.54
C GLY A 223 -15.87 -4.60 -3.52
N ILE A 224 -16.12 -5.84 -3.11
CA ILE A 224 -16.83 -6.84 -3.94
C ILE A 224 -18.26 -6.36 -4.25
N GLU A 225 -18.96 -5.82 -3.26
CA GLU A 225 -20.31 -5.29 -3.44
C GLU A 225 -20.32 -4.15 -4.46
N VAL A 226 -19.36 -3.22 -4.37
CA VAL A 226 -19.21 -2.14 -5.36
C VAL A 226 -18.96 -2.72 -6.75
N CYS A 227 -18.01 -3.64 -6.92
CA CYS A 227 -17.69 -4.25 -8.21
C CYS A 227 -18.91 -4.96 -8.83
N LYS A 228 -19.63 -5.77 -8.05
CA LYS A 228 -20.84 -6.48 -8.48
C LYS A 228 -21.93 -5.51 -8.95
N ARG A 229 -22.17 -4.46 -8.19
CA ARG A 229 -23.24 -3.50 -8.51
C ARG A 229 -22.90 -2.58 -9.66
N VAL A 230 -21.61 -2.27 -9.87
CA VAL A 230 -21.16 -1.56 -11.08
C VAL A 230 -21.29 -2.46 -12.31
N GLY A 231 -20.92 -3.74 -12.20
CA GLY A 231 -21.12 -4.75 -13.24
C GLY A 231 -20.17 -4.61 -14.43
N SER A 232 -18.96 -4.06 -14.23
CA SER A 232 -17.96 -3.85 -15.28
C SER A 232 -16.68 -4.64 -14.98
N GLU A 233 -16.15 -5.33 -15.98
CA GLU A 233 -14.87 -6.01 -15.90
C GLU A 233 -13.68 -5.04 -15.80
N ASN A 234 -13.89 -3.77 -16.08
CA ASN A 234 -12.89 -2.71 -15.96
C ASN A 234 -13.02 -1.90 -14.65
N VAL A 235 -13.78 -2.43 -13.67
CA VAL A 235 -13.80 -1.91 -12.30
C VAL A 235 -13.43 -3.06 -11.37
N LYS A 236 -12.27 -2.95 -10.74
CA LYS A 236 -11.65 -3.99 -9.91
C LYS A 236 -11.16 -3.41 -8.59
N ILE A 237 -10.62 -4.26 -7.74
CA ILE A 237 -10.02 -3.91 -6.46
C ILE A 237 -8.50 -3.88 -6.63
N LEU A 238 -7.84 -2.86 -6.10
CA LEU A 238 -6.45 -2.92 -5.73
C LEU A 238 -6.39 -3.55 -4.34
N TYR A 239 -5.88 -4.79 -4.26
CA TYR A 239 -5.77 -5.53 -3.01
C TYR A 239 -4.39 -5.28 -2.41
N ASP A 240 -4.30 -4.34 -1.46
CA ASP A 240 -3.09 -4.11 -0.70
C ASP A 240 -3.00 -5.14 0.44
N ILE A 241 -2.02 -6.04 0.31
CA ILE A 241 -1.81 -7.17 1.23
C ILE A 241 -1.46 -6.69 2.64
N TYR A 242 -0.69 -5.61 2.75
CA TYR A 242 -0.36 -5.01 4.04
C TYR A 242 -1.62 -4.51 4.77
N HIS A 243 -2.46 -3.77 4.06
CA HIS A 243 -3.70 -3.24 4.63
C HIS A 243 -4.69 -4.36 4.95
N ALA A 244 -4.83 -5.33 4.07
CA ALA A 244 -5.71 -6.47 4.28
C ALA A 244 -5.28 -7.34 5.48
N GLN A 245 -3.98 -7.52 5.71
CA GLN A 245 -3.48 -8.25 6.88
C GLN A 245 -3.89 -7.56 8.19
N ILE A 246 -3.81 -6.24 8.26
CA ILE A 246 -4.22 -5.47 9.45
C ILE A 246 -5.71 -5.60 9.72
N MET A 247 -6.54 -5.62 8.68
CA MET A 247 -7.99 -5.61 8.82
C MET A 247 -8.58 -6.99 9.01
N GLU A 248 -8.27 -7.93 8.12
CA GLU A 248 -8.98 -9.22 8.01
C GLU A 248 -8.05 -10.43 8.10
N GLY A 249 -6.78 -10.33 7.67
CA GLY A 249 -5.90 -11.48 7.56
C GLY A 249 -6.35 -12.47 6.50
N ASP A 250 -6.05 -13.78 6.69
CA ASP A 250 -6.45 -14.89 5.80
C ASP A 250 -6.20 -14.61 4.30
N ILE A 251 -5.05 -14.01 4.01
CA ILE A 251 -4.70 -13.42 2.71
C ILE A 251 -4.84 -14.42 1.56
N ILE A 252 -4.26 -15.63 1.70
CA ILE A 252 -4.23 -16.60 0.60
C ILE A 252 -5.62 -17.11 0.24
N ARG A 253 -6.49 -17.33 1.20
CA ARG A 253 -7.87 -17.75 0.93
C ARG A 253 -8.63 -16.61 0.25
N THR A 254 -8.54 -15.41 0.77
CA THR A 254 -9.21 -14.21 0.23
C THR A 254 -8.81 -13.97 -1.22
N LEU A 255 -7.50 -13.92 -1.54
CA LEU A 255 -7.07 -13.67 -2.91
C LEU A 255 -7.50 -14.76 -3.90
N ARG A 256 -7.61 -16.04 -3.46
CA ARG A 256 -8.09 -17.15 -4.30
C ARG A 256 -9.59 -17.07 -4.56
N THR A 257 -10.38 -16.79 -3.52
CA THR A 257 -11.85 -16.76 -3.61
C THR A 257 -12.36 -15.49 -4.30
N CYS A 258 -11.59 -14.39 -4.21
CA CYS A 258 -11.95 -13.08 -4.76
C CYS A 258 -11.16 -12.70 -6.01
N LYS A 259 -10.39 -13.62 -6.61
CA LYS A 259 -9.48 -13.38 -7.73
C LYS A 259 -10.11 -12.59 -8.90
N ASP A 260 -11.38 -12.84 -9.19
CA ASP A 260 -12.07 -12.24 -10.32
C ASP A 260 -12.39 -10.75 -10.09
N TYR A 261 -12.31 -10.28 -8.85
CA TYR A 261 -12.50 -8.88 -8.47
C TYR A 261 -11.19 -8.11 -8.32
N ILE A 262 -10.02 -8.77 -8.34
CA ILE A 262 -8.73 -8.13 -8.06
C ILE A 262 -8.01 -7.81 -9.37
N GLY A 263 -7.69 -6.53 -9.58
CA GLY A 263 -6.98 -6.02 -10.75
C GLY A 263 -5.51 -5.66 -10.49
N HIS A 264 -5.13 -5.49 -9.23
CA HIS A 264 -3.78 -5.09 -8.83
C HIS A 264 -3.48 -5.52 -7.39
N TYR A 265 -2.19 -5.70 -7.06
CA TYR A 265 -1.75 -6.02 -5.71
C TYR A 265 -0.65 -5.07 -5.25
N HIS A 266 -0.69 -4.70 -3.95
CA HIS A 266 0.42 -4.07 -3.26
C HIS A 266 1.00 -4.98 -2.17
N THR A 267 2.29 -4.85 -1.88
CA THR A 267 2.99 -5.56 -0.82
C THR A 267 3.56 -4.58 0.19
N GLY A 268 3.61 -4.96 1.45
CA GLY A 268 4.28 -4.22 2.51
C GLY A 268 4.47 -5.10 3.74
N GLY A 269 5.54 -4.89 4.51
CA GLY A 269 5.81 -5.66 5.72
C GLY A 269 4.85 -5.27 6.85
N ASN A 270 4.19 -6.23 7.48
CA ASN A 270 3.33 -6.01 8.61
C ASN A 270 3.95 -6.63 9.88
N PRO A 271 4.08 -5.84 10.98
CA PRO A 271 3.66 -4.44 11.13
C PRO A 271 4.63 -3.43 10.52
N GLY A 272 4.13 -2.20 10.26
CA GLY A 272 4.93 -1.00 10.03
C GLY A 272 5.19 -0.58 8.59
N ARG A 273 4.67 -1.33 7.59
CA ARG A 273 4.78 -1.02 6.16
C ARG A 273 6.22 -0.85 5.66
N ASN A 274 7.12 -1.66 6.22
CA ASN A 274 8.54 -1.68 5.88
C ASN A 274 8.90 -2.90 5.02
N GLU A 275 10.19 -3.34 5.05
CA GLU A 275 10.67 -4.49 4.31
C GLU A 275 9.78 -5.72 4.47
N ILE A 276 9.70 -6.55 3.41
CA ILE A 276 8.92 -7.79 3.41
C ILE A 276 9.80 -9.02 3.69
N ASP A 277 10.79 -8.86 4.55
CA ASP A 277 11.75 -9.89 4.97
C ASP A 277 11.27 -10.68 6.21
N GLU A 278 12.19 -11.34 6.89
CA GLU A 278 11.93 -12.15 8.09
C GLU A 278 11.54 -11.34 9.35
N THR A 279 11.59 -10.01 9.29
CA THR A 279 11.24 -9.13 10.44
C THR A 279 9.76 -8.78 10.52
N GLN A 280 8.93 -9.38 9.65
CA GLN A 280 7.50 -9.15 9.54
C GLN A 280 6.72 -10.47 9.46
N GLU A 281 5.38 -10.44 9.57
CA GLU A 281 4.56 -11.63 9.81
C GLU A 281 4.04 -12.34 8.57
N LEU A 282 4.11 -11.73 7.36
CA LEU A 282 3.58 -12.27 6.11
C LEU A 282 4.61 -13.14 5.38
N TYR A 283 4.24 -14.36 5.03
CA TYR A 283 5.12 -15.24 4.23
C TYR A 283 4.89 -15.02 2.73
N TYR A 284 5.52 -13.98 2.19
CA TYR A 284 5.35 -13.54 0.80
C TYR A 284 5.61 -14.61 -0.27
N PRO A 285 6.58 -15.54 -0.14
CA PRO A 285 6.74 -16.59 -1.16
C PRO A 285 5.51 -17.46 -1.35
N ALA A 286 4.74 -17.76 -0.29
CA ALA A 286 3.49 -18.52 -0.39
C ALA A 286 2.37 -17.66 -1.01
N ILE A 287 2.29 -16.40 -0.64
CA ILE A 287 1.31 -15.45 -1.17
C ILE A 287 1.52 -15.27 -2.68
N MET A 288 2.77 -15.07 -3.13
CA MET A 288 3.09 -14.89 -4.55
C MET A 288 2.80 -16.15 -5.38
N ARG A 289 3.11 -17.34 -4.87
CA ARG A 289 2.70 -18.60 -5.53
C ARG A 289 1.18 -18.67 -5.66
N ALA A 290 0.45 -18.33 -4.60
CA ALA A 290 -1.00 -18.34 -4.66
C ALA A 290 -1.56 -17.34 -5.69
N ILE A 291 -1.00 -16.14 -5.81
CA ILE A 291 -1.35 -15.16 -6.85
C ILE A 291 -1.05 -15.74 -8.24
N ALA A 292 0.17 -16.26 -8.46
CA ALA A 292 0.57 -16.85 -9.74
C ALA A 292 -0.34 -18.01 -10.17
N ASP A 293 -0.75 -18.84 -9.21
CA ASP A 293 -1.61 -20.02 -9.45
C ASP A 293 -3.06 -19.63 -9.80
N THR A 294 -3.52 -18.41 -9.47
CA THR A 294 -4.81 -17.89 -9.96
C THR A 294 -4.80 -17.58 -11.45
N GLY A 295 -3.63 -17.56 -12.08
CA GLY A 295 -3.46 -17.13 -13.48
C GLY A 295 -3.38 -15.62 -13.66
N PHE A 296 -3.23 -14.84 -12.58
CA PHE A 296 -3.16 -13.38 -12.60
C PHE A 296 -2.07 -12.87 -13.56
N LYS A 297 -2.41 -11.91 -14.41
CA LYS A 297 -1.54 -11.31 -15.43
C LYS A 297 -1.26 -9.82 -15.21
N GLY A 298 -1.87 -9.22 -14.19
CA GLY A 298 -1.63 -7.84 -13.79
C GLY A 298 -0.29 -7.66 -13.10
N TYR A 299 -0.18 -6.65 -12.26
CA TYR A 299 1.05 -6.28 -11.58
C TYR A 299 0.94 -6.43 -10.07
N VAL A 300 2.06 -6.76 -9.43
CA VAL A 300 2.25 -6.72 -7.98
C VAL A 300 3.30 -5.65 -7.70
N ALA A 301 2.93 -4.58 -6.99
CA ALA A 301 3.85 -3.49 -6.70
C ALA A 301 4.37 -3.56 -5.26
N HIS A 302 5.67 -3.39 -5.12
CA HIS A 302 6.32 -3.27 -3.82
C HIS A 302 6.07 -1.86 -3.26
N GLU A 303 5.19 -1.79 -2.26
CA GLU A 303 4.78 -0.55 -1.62
C GLU A 303 5.11 -0.56 -0.13
N PHE A 304 6.39 -0.56 0.17
CA PHE A 304 6.91 -0.48 1.53
C PHE A 304 8.00 0.60 1.65
N VAL A 305 8.14 1.16 2.85
CA VAL A 305 9.14 2.19 3.15
C VAL A 305 10.40 1.52 3.67
N PRO A 306 11.51 1.51 2.90
CA PRO A 306 12.76 0.90 3.34
C PRO A 306 13.34 1.60 4.58
N LYS A 307 13.67 0.83 5.61
CA LYS A 307 14.46 1.28 6.78
C LYS A 307 15.95 1.12 6.57
N ARG A 308 16.35 0.14 5.76
CA ARG A 308 17.73 -0.17 5.42
C ARG A 308 18.13 0.45 4.07
N ASP A 309 19.16 -0.07 3.43
CA ASP A 309 19.49 0.35 2.07
C ASP A 309 18.32 0.06 1.12
N PRO A 310 17.78 1.08 0.43
CA PRO A 310 16.58 0.90 -0.37
C PRO A 310 16.76 -0.06 -1.55
N ILE A 311 17.96 -0.13 -2.11
CA ILE A 311 18.24 -1.01 -3.26
C ILE A 311 18.33 -2.45 -2.81
N GLU A 312 19.02 -2.72 -1.69
CA GLU A 312 19.09 -4.05 -1.10
C GLU A 312 17.72 -4.53 -0.63
N SER A 313 16.93 -3.65 0.00
CA SER A 313 15.55 -3.95 0.43
C SER A 313 14.65 -4.30 -0.76
N LEU A 314 14.73 -3.53 -1.87
CA LEU A 314 13.99 -3.83 -3.10
C LEU A 314 14.47 -5.14 -3.74
N ALA A 315 15.79 -5.32 -3.81
CA ALA A 315 16.39 -6.53 -4.38
C ALA A 315 15.95 -7.79 -3.63
N TYR A 316 15.87 -7.72 -2.31
CA TYR A 316 15.37 -8.82 -1.47
C TYR A 316 13.89 -9.10 -1.77
N ALA A 317 13.06 -8.06 -1.77
CA ALA A 317 11.63 -8.17 -2.06
C ALA A 317 11.38 -8.80 -3.44
N VAL A 318 12.07 -8.31 -4.47
CA VAL A 318 11.99 -8.85 -5.84
C VAL A 318 12.36 -10.34 -5.87
N ARG A 319 13.40 -10.74 -5.13
CA ARG A 319 13.87 -12.13 -5.09
C ARG A 319 12.86 -13.07 -4.47
N ILE A 320 12.28 -12.72 -3.31
CA ILE A 320 11.34 -13.61 -2.61
C ILE A 320 9.97 -13.67 -3.29
N CYS A 321 9.65 -12.68 -4.11
CA CYS A 321 8.41 -12.61 -4.89
C CYS A 321 8.54 -13.21 -6.30
N ASP A 322 9.73 -13.62 -6.73
CA ASP A 322 9.99 -14.27 -8.03
C ASP A 322 9.79 -15.78 -7.93
N VAL A 323 8.55 -16.25 -8.02
CA VAL A 323 8.09 -17.64 -7.84
C VAL A 323 7.82 -18.37 -9.14
#